data_648bdb681b3610d103c73a5ecfa5f01b
#
_entry.id   648bdb681b3610d103c73a5ecfa5f01b
#
_cell.length_a   1.000
_cell.length_b   1.000
_cell.length_c   1.000
_cell.angle_alpha   90.00
_cell.angle_beta   90.00
_cell.angle_gamma   90.00
#
_symmetry.space_group_name_H-M   'P 1'
#
loop_
_entity.id
_entity.type
_entity.pdbx_description
1 polymer ?
#
loop_
_entity_poly.entity_id
_entity_poly.type
_entity_poly.pdbx_seq_one_letter_code
_entity_poly.pdbx_strand_id
1 'polypeptide(L)'
;MREMKTILILGAGLSSSTLIRYLLDNSNENNWQVRVVDQDLNLAKRKINQHPNGVALSFNALSSEERKPEIEKANIVISMLPARFHVEVALDCIALQTNLITPSYISPEMKNLDAAARKADIVIMNEIGVDPGIDHMSAMKIIHEIKEKGGDLHSFKSFCGGLIAPEYDNNPWNYKFTWNPRNVVVAGQGGASCFIDHNEYKFIPYNRLFGRLMRLSVEGYGDFDGYANRDSLSYRKTYGIEDIPTIFRGTLRRPGFCQAWNVFIELGMTDDSYKMEKSENLTPRSFLNAFLPYHINRSVENKLKDFLREERMSLFERFEWLGLFDGTTPLEIENASPAQLLEKILVGKLVLSEEDKDMLVMHHEFEYAFNGQNYMITSSMVNIGENHVYTSMSNTVGLPVAIAAKMIVNGSLTLKGVQLPIQKEVYIPILKELAQYNISFIEKEVQLDCKI
;
A
#
# COMPACT_ATOMS: atom_id res chain seq x y z
N MET A 1 -11.16 -37.01 15.85
CA MET A 1 -10.36 -35.76 15.89
C MET A 1 -10.60 -35.04 14.57
N ARG A 2 -10.85 -33.76 14.56
CA ARG A 2 -10.92 -33.01 13.30
C ARG A 2 -9.52 -33.00 12.69
N GLU A 3 -9.41 -33.22 11.38
CA GLU A 3 -8.15 -33.14 10.66
C GLU A 3 -7.52 -31.77 10.82
N MET A 4 -6.22 -31.70 11.08
CA MET A 4 -5.49 -30.44 11.25
C MET A 4 -5.37 -29.73 9.89
N LYS A 5 -5.85 -28.50 9.79
CA LYS A 5 -5.80 -27.72 8.56
C LYS A 5 -4.43 -27.06 8.38
N THR A 6 -4.07 -26.74 7.17
CA THR A 6 -2.78 -26.14 6.82
C THR A 6 -2.98 -24.82 6.10
N ILE A 7 -2.32 -23.76 6.61
CA ILE A 7 -2.25 -22.44 5.98
C ILE A 7 -0.82 -22.25 5.47
N LEU A 8 -0.66 -22.06 4.16
CA LEU A 8 0.63 -21.83 3.52
C LEU A 8 0.80 -20.34 3.22
N ILE A 9 1.87 -19.72 3.71
CA ILE A 9 2.22 -18.32 3.45
C ILE A 9 3.47 -18.29 2.58
N LEU A 10 3.37 -17.68 1.40
CA LEU A 10 4.47 -17.46 0.48
C LEU A 10 5.01 -16.03 0.63
N GLY A 11 6.16 -15.86 1.26
CA GLY A 11 6.83 -14.60 1.57
C GLY A 11 6.70 -14.20 3.05
N ALA A 12 7.85 -13.98 3.71
CA ALA A 12 7.97 -13.54 5.11
C ALA A 12 8.44 -12.07 5.23
N GLY A 13 8.13 -11.21 4.25
CA GLY A 13 8.53 -9.82 4.20
C GLY A 13 7.97 -8.94 5.33
N LEU A 14 8.23 -7.63 5.27
CA LEU A 14 7.84 -6.67 6.33
C LEU A 14 6.34 -6.71 6.65
N SER A 15 5.48 -6.72 5.64
CA SER A 15 4.01 -6.68 5.80
C SER A 15 3.39 -7.99 6.33
N SER A 16 4.15 -9.10 6.42
CA SER A 16 3.63 -10.39 6.87
C SER A 16 3.74 -10.64 8.37
N SER A 17 4.40 -9.76 9.13
CA SER A 17 4.67 -10.01 10.56
C SER A 17 3.40 -10.23 11.38
N THR A 18 2.46 -9.31 11.28
CA THR A 18 1.20 -9.36 12.03
C THR A 18 0.26 -10.46 11.51
N LEU A 19 0.25 -10.70 10.19
CA LEU A 19 -0.43 -11.84 9.57
C LEU A 19 -0.01 -13.16 10.20
N ILE A 20 1.31 -13.41 10.24
CA ILE A 20 1.88 -14.67 10.77
C ILE A 20 1.57 -14.78 12.27
N ARG A 21 1.79 -13.72 13.06
CA ARG A 21 1.46 -13.70 14.50
C ARG A 21 -0.01 -14.04 14.73
N TYR A 22 -0.92 -13.33 14.06
CA TYR A 22 -2.36 -13.57 14.21
C TYR A 22 -2.75 -15.03 13.91
N LEU A 23 -2.26 -15.60 12.82
CA LEU A 23 -2.59 -16.97 12.44
C LEU A 23 -2.00 -17.99 13.42
N LEU A 24 -0.81 -17.75 13.96
CA LEU A 24 -0.20 -18.60 14.98
C LEU A 24 -0.95 -18.53 16.31
N ASP A 25 -1.27 -17.33 16.78
CA ASP A 25 -2.00 -17.10 18.03
C ASP A 25 -3.38 -17.79 18.02
N ASN A 26 -4.03 -17.83 16.85
CA ASN A 26 -5.34 -18.47 16.66
C ASN A 26 -5.25 -19.98 16.29
N SER A 27 -4.04 -20.55 16.16
CA SER A 27 -3.84 -21.87 15.59
C SER A 27 -4.37 -23.01 16.46
N ASN A 28 -4.22 -22.93 17.77
CA ASN A 28 -4.68 -23.97 18.70
C ASN A 28 -6.21 -24.06 18.72
N GLU A 29 -6.90 -22.93 18.81
CA GLU A 29 -8.35 -22.87 18.86
C GLU A 29 -8.99 -23.39 17.56
N ASN A 30 -8.37 -23.09 16.42
CA ASN A 30 -8.89 -23.43 15.10
C ASN A 30 -8.31 -24.72 14.52
N ASN A 31 -7.40 -25.39 15.22
CA ASN A 31 -6.76 -26.63 14.80
C ASN A 31 -6.10 -26.56 13.43
N TRP A 32 -5.17 -25.59 13.27
CA TRP A 32 -4.36 -25.48 12.05
C TRP A 32 -2.85 -25.34 12.32
N GLN A 33 -2.07 -25.62 11.28
CA GLN A 33 -0.65 -25.37 11.18
C GLN A 33 -0.39 -24.21 10.21
N VAL A 34 0.56 -23.34 10.54
CA VAL A 34 0.99 -22.22 9.68
C VAL A 34 2.37 -22.54 9.12
N ARG A 35 2.46 -22.66 7.80
CA ARG A 35 3.70 -22.94 7.07
C ARG A 35 4.15 -21.67 6.37
N VAL A 36 5.32 -21.17 6.73
CA VAL A 36 5.86 -19.90 6.23
C VAL A 36 7.08 -20.16 5.37
N VAL A 37 7.01 -19.68 4.12
CA VAL A 37 8.05 -19.87 3.11
C VAL A 37 8.74 -18.55 2.83
N ASP A 38 10.07 -18.56 2.86
CA ASP A 38 10.90 -17.46 2.35
C ASP A 38 12.21 -18.04 1.80
N GLN A 39 12.90 -17.30 0.92
CA GLN A 39 14.25 -17.68 0.48
C GLN A 39 15.25 -17.63 1.65
N ASP A 40 15.08 -16.69 2.57
CA ASP A 40 15.81 -16.65 3.85
C ASP A 40 15.04 -17.47 4.92
N LEU A 41 15.49 -18.71 5.15
CA LEU A 41 14.94 -19.58 6.19
C LEU A 41 14.99 -18.92 7.58
N ASN A 42 16.00 -18.12 7.87
CA ASN A 42 16.12 -17.46 9.16
C ASN A 42 15.07 -16.36 9.35
N LEU A 43 14.70 -15.70 8.28
CA LEU A 43 13.59 -14.74 8.30
C LEU A 43 12.28 -15.43 8.64
N ALA A 44 11.95 -16.53 7.96
CA ALA A 44 10.77 -17.35 8.27
C ALA A 44 10.77 -17.85 9.71
N LYS A 45 11.91 -18.36 10.20
CA LYS A 45 12.07 -18.81 11.60
C LYS A 45 11.85 -17.68 12.61
N ARG A 46 12.42 -16.50 12.36
CA ARG A 46 12.19 -15.32 13.23
C ARG A 46 10.72 -14.93 13.31
N LYS A 47 10.00 -14.95 12.18
CA LYS A 47 8.57 -14.60 12.13
C LYS A 47 7.70 -15.61 12.88
N ILE A 48 8.03 -16.90 12.82
CA ILE A 48 7.32 -17.97 13.54
C ILE A 48 7.63 -17.96 15.05
N ASN A 49 8.81 -17.46 15.44
CA ASN A 49 9.25 -17.35 16.83
C ASN A 49 9.07 -18.66 17.65
N GLN A 50 9.50 -19.80 17.09
CA GLN A 50 9.43 -21.13 17.72
C GLN A 50 7.99 -21.58 18.11
N HIS A 51 6.96 -21.00 17.57
CA HIS A 51 5.58 -21.39 17.85
C HIS A 51 5.33 -22.86 17.42
N PRO A 52 4.72 -23.73 18.30
CA PRO A 52 4.60 -25.16 18.05
C PRO A 52 3.82 -25.52 16.78
N ASN A 53 2.86 -24.68 16.37
CA ASN A 53 2.08 -24.86 15.15
C ASN A 53 2.65 -24.10 13.95
N GLY A 54 3.88 -23.55 14.07
CA GLY A 54 4.59 -22.86 13.00
C GLY A 54 5.66 -23.74 12.35
N VAL A 55 5.72 -23.75 11.03
CA VAL A 55 6.74 -24.46 10.24
C VAL A 55 7.42 -23.48 9.30
N ALA A 56 8.74 -23.27 9.48
CA ALA A 56 9.55 -22.47 8.58
C ALA A 56 10.08 -23.34 7.43
N LEU A 57 9.93 -22.85 6.21
CA LEU A 57 10.38 -23.51 4.98
C LEU A 57 11.23 -22.54 4.17
N SER A 58 12.19 -23.10 3.42
CA SER A 58 12.97 -22.33 2.46
C SER A 58 13.01 -23.05 1.14
N PHE A 59 12.45 -22.41 0.13
CA PHE A 59 12.52 -22.80 -1.26
C PHE A 59 12.19 -21.58 -2.15
N ASN A 60 12.45 -21.72 -3.45
CA ASN A 60 12.09 -20.68 -4.41
C ASN A 60 10.58 -20.70 -4.67
N ALA A 61 9.82 -19.85 -3.95
CA ALA A 61 8.38 -19.72 -4.12
C ALA A 61 7.94 -19.27 -5.54
N LEU A 62 8.87 -18.82 -6.37
CA LEU A 62 8.62 -18.49 -7.79
C LEU A 62 8.68 -19.72 -8.70
N SER A 63 9.30 -20.82 -8.24
CA SER A 63 9.31 -22.11 -8.95
C SER A 63 8.02 -22.88 -8.69
N SER A 64 7.25 -23.15 -9.75
CA SER A 64 6.04 -23.95 -9.66
C SER A 64 6.32 -25.38 -9.16
N GLU A 65 7.47 -25.95 -9.53
CA GLU A 65 7.88 -27.30 -9.12
C GLU A 65 8.12 -27.37 -7.61
N GLU A 66 8.71 -26.33 -7.02
CA GLU A 66 9.02 -26.28 -5.59
C GLU A 66 7.79 -25.92 -4.74
N ARG A 67 6.88 -25.06 -5.22
CA ARG A 67 5.70 -24.65 -4.44
C ARG A 67 4.52 -25.61 -4.51
N LYS A 68 4.29 -26.32 -5.63
CA LYS A 68 3.15 -27.24 -5.80
C LYS A 68 3.04 -28.31 -4.69
N PRO A 69 4.11 -29.00 -4.27
CA PRO A 69 4.04 -29.98 -3.19
C PRO A 69 3.57 -29.39 -1.84
N GLU A 70 3.80 -28.11 -1.62
CA GLU A 70 3.34 -27.42 -0.41
C GLU A 70 1.91 -26.86 -0.56
N ILE A 71 1.52 -26.43 -1.77
CA ILE A 71 0.14 -26.03 -2.09
C ILE A 71 -0.81 -27.23 -1.93
N GLU A 72 -0.41 -28.44 -2.39
CA GLU A 72 -1.20 -29.66 -2.28
C GLU A 72 -1.54 -30.05 -0.83
N LYS A 73 -0.67 -29.70 0.12
CA LYS A 73 -0.88 -29.93 1.56
C LYS A 73 -1.73 -28.84 2.21
N ALA A 74 -1.97 -27.73 1.52
CA ALA A 74 -2.60 -26.55 2.11
C ALA A 74 -4.12 -26.52 1.87
N ASN A 75 -4.87 -26.06 2.86
CA ASN A 75 -6.29 -25.69 2.70
C ASN A 75 -6.46 -24.31 2.12
N ILE A 76 -5.43 -23.46 2.28
CA ILE A 76 -5.38 -22.11 1.74
C ILE A 76 -3.93 -21.67 1.56
N VAL A 77 -3.69 -20.93 0.48
CA VAL A 77 -2.44 -20.24 0.20
C VAL A 77 -2.62 -18.73 0.41
N ILE A 78 -1.70 -18.11 1.12
CA ILE A 78 -1.60 -16.65 1.25
C ILE A 78 -0.35 -16.23 0.52
N SER A 79 -0.52 -15.48 -0.59
CA SER A 79 0.61 -14.98 -1.38
C SER A 79 0.95 -13.55 -0.99
N MET A 80 2.09 -13.39 -0.29
CA MET A 80 2.71 -12.11 0.07
C MET A 80 3.90 -11.78 -0.86
N LEU A 81 3.96 -12.43 -2.01
CA LEU A 81 4.96 -12.21 -3.06
C LEU A 81 4.72 -10.88 -3.79
N PRO A 82 5.68 -10.38 -4.58
CA PRO A 82 5.43 -9.27 -5.50
C PRO A 82 4.29 -9.56 -6.48
N ALA A 83 3.46 -8.55 -6.76
CA ALA A 83 2.18 -8.67 -7.50
C ALA A 83 2.29 -9.44 -8.83
N ARG A 84 3.39 -9.28 -9.56
CA ARG A 84 3.64 -9.95 -10.85
C ARG A 84 3.64 -11.48 -10.80
N PHE A 85 3.78 -12.08 -9.60
CA PHE A 85 3.85 -13.54 -9.43
C PHE A 85 2.53 -14.17 -8.98
N HIS A 86 1.52 -13.37 -8.63
CA HIS A 86 0.27 -13.89 -8.08
C HIS A 86 -0.52 -14.73 -9.09
N VAL A 87 -0.46 -14.38 -10.39
CA VAL A 87 -1.15 -15.14 -11.45
C VAL A 87 -0.61 -16.57 -11.56
N GLU A 88 0.72 -16.74 -11.48
CA GLU A 88 1.34 -18.05 -11.52
C GLU A 88 0.96 -18.91 -10.29
N VAL A 89 0.93 -18.30 -9.11
CA VAL A 89 0.45 -18.97 -7.88
C VAL A 89 -1.02 -19.34 -8.02
N ALA A 90 -1.86 -18.46 -8.59
CA ALA A 90 -3.28 -18.72 -8.81
C ALA A 90 -3.52 -19.90 -9.76
N LEU A 91 -2.74 -20.02 -10.82
CA LEU A 91 -2.83 -21.17 -11.74
C LEU A 91 -2.51 -22.50 -11.04
N ASP A 92 -1.49 -22.53 -10.18
CA ASP A 92 -1.18 -23.74 -9.40
C ASP A 92 -2.27 -24.03 -8.36
N CYS A 93 -2.82 -23.01 -7.70
CA CYS A 93 -3.94 -23.17 -6.77
C CYS A 93 -5.21 -23.70 -7.45
N ILE A 94 -5.52 -23.23 -8.67
CA ILE A 94 -6.64 -23.75 -9.47
C ILE A 94 -6.43 -25.22 -9.81
N ALA A 95 -5.23 -25.58 -10.26
CA ALA A 95 -4.90 -26.95 -10.63
C ALA A 95 -4.98 -27.92 -9.44
N LEU A 96 -4.67 -27.46 -8.24
CA LEU A 96 -4.66 -28.23 -7.00
C LEU A 96 -5.92 -28.01 -6.13
N GLN A 97 -6.90 -27.26 -6.63
CA GLN A 97 -8.18 -26.97 -5.94
C GLN A 97 -7.98 -26.36 -4.54
N THR A 98 -7.00 -25.47 -4.40
CA THR A 98 -6.63 -24.82 -3.14
C THR A 98 -6.98 -23.35 -3.18
N ASN A 99 -7.63 -22.82 -2.13
CA ASN A 99 -7.98 -21.40 -2.04
C ASN A 99 -6.75 -20.49 -2.03
N LEU A 100 -6.87 -19.27 -2.56
CA LEU A 100 -5.81 -18.28 -2.60
C LEU A 100 -6.27 -16.91 -2.07
N ILE A 101 -5.40 -16.26 -1.31
CA ILE A 101 -5.57 -14.86 -0.88
C ILE A 101 -4.31 -14.05 -1.21
N THR A 102 -4.49 -12.80 -1.63
CA THR A 102 -3.42 -11.82 -1.80
C THR A 102 -3.90 -10.40 -1.49
N PRO A 103 -3.06 -9.55 -0.85
CA PRO A 103 -3.40 -8.14 -0.61
C PRO A 103 -3.26 -7.25 -1.85
N SER A 104 -2.69 -7.76 -2.94
CA SER A 104 -2.31 -6.95 -4.10
C SER A 104 -3.49 -6.62 -5.01
N TYR A 105 -3.34 -5.52 -5.76
CA TYR A 105 -4.27 -5.12 -6.82
C TYR A 105 -4.49 -6.25 -7.83
N ILE A 106 -5.74 -6.41 -8.22
CA ILE A 106 -6.14 -7.43 -9.20
C ILE A 106 -5.71 -7.01 -10.61
N SER A 107 -4.96 -7.90 -11.30
CA SER A 107 -4.60 -7.68 -12.71
C SER A 107 -5.70 -8.17 -13.65
N PRO A 108 -5.70 -7.71 -14.93
CA PRO A 108 -6.61 -8.25 -15.96
C PRO A 108 -6.47 -9.76 -16.12
N GLU A 109 -5.24 -10.30 -16.07
CA GLU A 109 -4.96 -11.73 -16.17
C GLU A 109 -5.58 -12.49 -15.01
N MET A 110 -5.49 -11.95 -13.78
CA MET A 110 -6.13 -12.54 -12.60
C MET A 110 -7.65 -12.55 -12.74
N LYS A 111 -8.27 -11.46 -13.24
CA LYS A 111 -9.72 -11.40 -13.49
C LYS A 111 -10.19 -12.49 -14.46
N ASN A 112 -9.38 -12.80 -15.49
CA ASN A 112 -9.66 -13.82 -16.47
C ASN A 112 -9.69 -15.27 -15.90
N LEU A 113 -9.16 -15.46 -14.68
CA LEU A 113 -9.18 -16.77 -14.01
C LEU A 113 -10.50 -17.08 -13.28
N ASP A 114 -11.47 -16.15 -13.23
CA ASP A 114 -12.73 -16.32 -12.47
C ASP A 114 -13.47 -17.62 -12.83
N ALA A 115 -13.70 -17.88 -14.11
CA ALA A 115 -14.39 -19.08 -14.55
C ALA A 115 -13.65 -20.38 -14.18
N ALA A 116 -12.31 -20.37 -14.26
CA ALA A 116 -11.50 -21.52 -13.90
C ALA A 116 -11.49 -21.76 -12.37
N ALA A 117 -11.42 -20.69 -11.59
CA ALA A 117 -11.50 -20.77 -10.13
C ALA A 117 -12.88 -21.26 -9.65
N ARG A 118 -13.98 -20.81 -10.27
CA ARG A 118 -15.33 -21.34 -10.00
C ARG A 118 -15.46 -22.81 -10.34
N LYS A 119 -14.92 -23.24 -11.48
CA LYS A 119 -14.92 -24.66 -11.89
C LYS A 119 -14.10 -25.53 -10.93
N ALA A 120 -13.02 -24.99 -10.37
CA ALA A 120 -12.19 -25.65 -9.37
C ALA A 120 -12.79 -25.62 -7.94
N ASP A 121 -13.94 -24.97 -7.77
CA ASP A 121 -14.64 -24.76 -6.49
C ASP A 121 -13.80 -24.04 -5.42
N ILE A 122 -12.94 -23.10 -5.83
CA ILE A 122 -12.08 -22.31 -4.95
C ILE A 122 -12.43 -20.84 -4.99
N VAL A 123 -12.00 -20.09 -3.95
CA VAL A 123 -11.95 -18.63 -3.94
C VAL A 123 -10.53 -18.14 -4.17
N ILE A 124 -10.40 -17.12 -5.00
CA ILE A 124 -9.18 -16.32 -5.15
C ILE A 124 -9.53 -14.90 -4.71
N MET A 125 -9.23 -14.58 -3.44
CA MET A 125 -9.50 -13.27 -2.85
C MET A 125 -8.34 -12.34 -3.13
N ASN A 126 -8.60 -11.22 -3.83
CA ASN A 126 -7.61 -10.18 -4.13
C ASN A 126 -7.95 -8.89 -3.37
N GLU A 127 -7.01 -7.96 -3.35
CA GLU A 127 -7.22 -6.61 -2.79
C GLU A 127 -7.73 -6.64 -1.34
N ILE A 128 -7.22 -7.55 -0.52
CA ILE A 128 -7.66 -7.69 0.87
C ILE A 128 -6.56 -7.26 1.86
N GLY A 129 -5.82 -6.20 1.49
CA GLY A 129 -4.83 -5.54 2.34
C GLY A 129 -5.37 -4.27 2.97
N VAL A 130 -4.65 -3.16 2.81
CA VAL A 130 -5.04 -1.85 3.35
C VAL A 130 -5.53 -0.89 2.26
N ASP A 131 -4.74 -0.64 1.24
CA ASP A 131 -5.00 0.10 0.01
C ASP A 131 -4.20 -0.57 -1.12
N PRO A 132 -4.85 -1.62 -1.70
CA PRO A 132 -6.27 -1.97 -1.65
C PRO A 132 -6.64 -2.92 -0.49
N GLY A 133 -7.85 -2.75 0.06
CA GLY A 133 -8.46 -3.68 1.01
C GLY A 133 -9.34 -3.02 2.06
N ILE A 134 -8.79 -2.49 3.14
CA ILE A 134 -9.55 -1.76 4.16
C ILE A 134 -10.27 -0.56 3.53
N ASP A 135 -9.64 0.11 2.57
CA ASP A 135 -10.25 1.21 1.80
C ASP A 135 -11.54 0.78 1.09
N HIS A 136 -11.54 -0.42 0.46
CA HIS A 136 -12.74 -0.98 -0.16
C HIS A 136 -13.82 -1.28 0.87
N MET A 137 -13.44 -1.99 1.94
CA MET A 137 -14.36 -2.46 2.97
C MET A 137 -15.06 -1.31 3.68
N SER A 138 -14.30 -0.29 4.09
CA SER A 138 -14.84 0.91 4.76
C SER A 138 -15.65 1.78 3.82
N ALA A 139 -15.21 1.96 2.56
CA ALA A 139 -15.98 2.69 1.56
C ALA A 139 -17.31 1.99 1.25
N MET A 140 -17.29 0.68 0.99
CA MET A 140 -18.50 -0.08 0.66
C MET A 140 -19.51 -0.12 1.80
N LYS A 141 -19.04 -0.14 3.05
CA LYS A 141 -19.92 -0.01 4.23
C LYS A 141 -20.76 1.26 4.12
N ILE A 142 -20.13 2.42 3.96
CA ILE A 142 -20.80 3.72 3.89
C ILE A 142 -21.64 3.87 2.61
N ILE A 143 -21.12 3.43 1.46
CA ILE A 143 -21.87 3.47 0.19
C ILE A 143 -23.16 2.65 0.28
N HIS A 144 -23.11 1.46 0.88
CA HIS A 144 -24.29 0.65 1.10
C HIS A 144 -25.26 1.30 2.10
N GLU A 145 -24.78 1.88 3.18
CA GLU A 145 -25.61 2.60 4.17
C GLU A 145 -26.33 3.80 3.55
N ILE A 146 -25.62 4.59 2.70
CA ILE A 146 -26.22 5.72 1.97
C ILE A 146 -27.32 5.21 1.01
N LYS A 147 -27.03 4.16 0.23
CA LYS A 147 -27.99 3.58 -0.73
C LYS A 147 -29.21 2.97 -0.01
N GLU A 148 -29.04 2.29 1.09
CA GLU A 148 -30.12 1.65 1.86
C GLU A 148 -31.07 2.65 2.49
N LYS A 149 -30.57 3.82 2.90
CA LYS A 149 -31.47 4.91 3.37
C LYS A 149 -32.12 5.72 2.22
N GLY A 150 -31.79 5.40 0.96
CA GLY A 150 -32.31 6.08 -0.22
C GLY A 150 -31.56 7.37 -0.57
N GLY A 151 -30.33 7.52 -0.13
CA GLY A 151 -29.44 8.65 -0.46
C GLY A 151 -28.84 8.51 -1.85
N ASP A 152 -28.64 9.64 -2.52
CA ASP A 152 -28.01 9.76 -3.82
C ASP A 152 -26.57 10.27 -3.67
N LEU A 153 -25.58 9.43 -3.98
CA LEU A 153 -24.16 9.71 -3.77
C LEU A 153 -23.60 10.55 -4.92
N HIS A 154 -23.06 11.73 -4.59
CA HIS A 154 -22.51 12.69 -5.56
C HIS A 154 -20.99 12.74 -5.57
N SER A 155 -20.35 12.52 -4.44
CA SER A 155 -18.89 12.58 -4.34
C SER A 155 -18.35 11.48 -3.42
N PHE A 156 -17.29 10.84 -3.87
CA PHE A 156 -16.49 9.92 -3.07
C PHE A 156 -15.00 10.22 -3.25
N LYS A 157 -14.35 10.57 -2.15
CA LYS A 157 -12.90 10.75 -2.11
C LYS A 157 -12.29 9.85 -1.04
N SER A 158 -11.20 9.18 -1.38
CA SER A 158 -10.50 8.25 -0.50
C SER A 158 -9.02 8.55 -0.49
N PHE A 159 -8.44 8.65 0.69
CA PHE A 159 -7.03 8.95 0.89
C PHE A 159 -6.40 7.94 1.85
N CYS A 160 -5.19 7.47 1.53
CA CYS A 160 -4.43 6.58 2.38
C CYS A 160 -2.95 6.98 2.39
N GLY A 161 -2.29 6.90 3.54
CA GLY A 161 -0.86 7.16 3.66
C GLY A 161 -0.18 6.39 4.76
N GLY A 162 0.92 5.69 4.42
CA GLY A 162 1.88 5.17 5.38
C GLY A 162 2.91 6.27 5.72
N LEU A 163 3.06 6.57 6.99
CA LEU A 163 3.78 7.72 7.54
C LEU A 163 4.57 7.29 8.79
N ILE A 164 5.39 8.20 9.29
CA ILE A 164 5.97 8.08 10.64
C ILE A 164 4.99 8.62 11.68
N ALA A 165 4.89 7.96 12.85
CA ALA A 165 4.05 8.46 13.94
C ALA A 165 4.62 9.78 14.49
N PRO A 166 3.76 10.73 14.94
CA PRO A 166 4.19 12.09 15.29
C PRO A 166 5.33 12.15 16.31
N GLU A 167 5.33 11.27 17.31
CA GLU A 167 6.35 11.24 18.38
C GLU A 167 7.72 10.77 17.87
N TYR A 168 7.77 10.16 16.68
CA TYR A 168 8.99 9.62 16.05
C TYR A 168 9.39 10.40 14.80
N ASP A 169 8.67 11.50 14.49
CA ASP A 169 8.93 12.35 13.34
C ASP A 169 10.09 13.31 13.65
N ASN A 170 11.28 12.86 13.38
CA ASN A 170 12.55 13.48 13.78
C ASN A 170 13.44 13.87 12.59
N ASN A 171 12.88 14.06 11.42
CA ASN A 171 13.66 14.43 10.24
C ASN A 171 12.90 15.47 9.37
N PRO A 172 13.62 16.30 8.57
CA PRO A 172 13.01 17.40 7.83
C PRO A 172 12.08 16.95 6.69
N TRP A 173 12.09 15.66 6.32
CA TRP A 173 11.19 15.09 5.33
C TRP A 173 9.83 14.71 5.90
N ASN A 174 9.70 14.62 7.22
CA ASN A 174 8.52 14.13 7.93
C ASN A 174 8.05 12.78 7.36
N TYR A 175 9.04 11.92 7.05
CA TYR A 175 8.80 10.65 6.37
C TYR A 175 9.88 9.63 6.72
N LYS A 176 9.49 8.37 6.84
CA LYS A 176 10.36 7.19 6.81
C LYS A 176 9.68 6.09 6.01
N PHE A 177 10.45 5.20 5.40
CA PHE A 177 9.91 4.08 4.63
C PHE A 177 9.27 3.06 5.57
N THR A 178 7.96 2.87 5.47
CA THR A 178 7.17 1.90 6.23
C THR A 178 6.92 0.61 5.44
N TRP A 179 7.23 0.63 4.16
CA TRP A 179 7.08 -0.47 3.21
C TRP A 179 8.17 -0.41 2.14
N ASN A 180 7.97 -1.06 0.99
CA ASN A 180 8.99 -1.18 -0.05
C ASN A 180 9.47 0.19 -0.59
N PRO A 181 10.73 0.60 -0.34
CA PRO A 181 11.28 1.89 -0.77
C PRO A 181 11.20 2.09 -2.29
N ARG A 182 11.47 1.04 -3.08
CA ARG A 182 11.40 1.08 -4.54
C ARG A 182 10.06 1.57 -5.04
N ASN A 183 8.97 1.02 -4.48
CA ASN A 183 7.61 1.41 -4.87
C ASN A 183 7.30 2.87 -4.53
N VAL A 184 7.95 3.45 -3.52
CA VAL A 184 7.81 4.88 -3.21
C VAL A 184 8.59 5.72 -4.21
N VAL A 185 9.82 5.33 -4.56
CA VAL A 185 10.67 6.08 -5.51
C VAL A 185 10.03 6.15 -6.89
N VAL A 186 9.43 5.06 -7.36
CA VAL A 186 8.77 5.00 -8.68
C VAL A 186 7.26 5.26 -8.61
N ALA A 187 6.74 5.75 -7.46
CA ALA A 187 5.31 6.00 -7.29
C ALA A 187 4.79 6.99 -8.33
N GLY A 188 3.69 6.64 -8.99
CA GLY A 188 3.06 7.46 -10.03
C GLY A 188 3.64 7.28 -11.44
N GLN A 189 4.72 6.53 -11.62
CA GLN A 189 5.21 6.14 -12.95
C GLN A 189 4.29 5.12 -13.62
N GLY A 190 4.34 5.05 -14.94
CA GLY A 190 3.56 4.06 -15.71
C GLY A 190 2.20 4.54 -16.22
N GLY A 191 1.93 5.85 -16.15
CA GLY A 191 0.73 6.46 -16.72
C GLY A 191 0.30 7.73 -16.00
N ALA A 192 -0.78 8.36 -16.50
CA ALA A 192 -1.39 9.48 -15.81
C ALA A 192 -2.31 8.97 -14.68
N SER A 193 -2.36 9.68 -13.56
CA SER A 193 -3.43 9.51 -12.58
C SER A 193 -4.72 10.09 -13.16
N CYS A 194 -5.82 9.35 -13.06
CA CYS A 194 -7.11 9.77 -13.63
C CYS A 194 -8.25 9.64 -12.63
N PHE A 195 -9.14 10.63 -12.64
CA PHE A 195 -10.29 10.74 -11.75
C PHE A 195 -11.40 11.59 -12.40
N ILE A 196 -12.57 11.68 -11.77
CA ILE A 196 -13.64 12.60 -12.14
C ILE A 196 -13.82 13.61 -11.00
N ASP A 197 -13.98 14.85 -11.37
CA ASP A 197 -14.27 15.96 -10.47
C ASP A 197 -15.39 16.81 -11.08
N HIS A 198 -16.58 16.85 -10.45
CA HIS A 198 -17.78 17.55 -10.94
C HIS A 198 -18.13 17.21 -12.40
N ASN A 199 -18.21 15.91 -12.71
CA ASN A 199 -18.44 15.36 -14.06
C ASN A 199 -17.33 15.62 -15.09
N GLU A 200 -16.21 16.22 -14.69
CA GLU A 200 -15.09 16.46 -15.58
C GLU A 200 -13.97 15.42 -15.36
N TYR A 201 -13.57 14.74 -16.44
CA TYR A 201 -12.44 13.84 -16.42
C TYR A 201 -11.13 14.62 -16.25
N LYS A 202 -10.36 14.25 -15.26
CA LYS A 202 -9.05 14.85 -14.97
C LYS A 202 -7.95 13.81 -15.16
N PHE A 203 -6.87 14.23 -15.81
CA PHE A 203 -5.68 13.42 -16.03
C PHE A 203 -4.46 14.22 -15.55
N ILE A 204 -3.69 13.61 -14.64
CA ILE A 204 -2.46 14.22 -14.12
C ILE A 204 -1.28 13.37 -14.55
N PRO A 205 -0.45 13.81 -15.51
CA PRO A 205 0.76 13.10 -15.88
C PRO A 205 1.76 13.09 -14.71
N TYR A 206 2.63 12.09 -14.69
CA TYR A 206 3.57 11.85 -13.58
C TYR A 206 4.38 13.10 -13.18
N ASN A 207 4.91 13.84 -14.15
CA ASN A 207 5.70 15.03 -13.91
C ASN A 207 4.93 16.24 -13.34
N ARG A 208 3.62 16.13 -13.17
CA ARG A 208 2.73 17.13 -12.55
C ARG A 208 2.05 16.64 -11.28
N LEU A 209 2.25 15.37 -10.94
CA LEU A 209 1.50 14.68 -9.87
C LEU A 209 1.66 15.37 -8.52
N PHE A 210 2.89 15.64 -8.11
CA PHE A 210 3.22 16.22 -6.81
C PHE A 210 3.10 17.75 -6.76
N GLY A 211 2.73 18.38 -7.88
CA GLY A 211 2.37 19.80 -7.95
C GLY A 211 0.86 20.07 -7.83
N ARG A 212 0.01 19.02 -7.79
CA ARG A 212 -1.45 19.14 -7.66
C ARG A 212 -1.91 18.43 -6.40
N LEU A 213 -1.97 19.19 -5.31
CA LEU A 213 -2.23 18.66 -3.98
C LEU A 213 -3.62 19.11 -3.49
N MET A 214 -4.27 18.21 -2.75
CA MET A 214 -5.45 18.52 -1.93
C MET A 214 -5.01 18.54 -0.48
N ARG A 215 -5.33 19.60 0.26
CA ARG A 215 -5.07 19.65 1.69
C ARG A 215 -6.28 19.14 2.46
N LEU A 216 -6.03 18.28 3.42
CA LEU A 216 -7.04 17.78 4.33
C LEU A 216 -6.46 17.69 5.75
N SER A 217 -7.36 17.72 6.74
CA SER A 217 -7.00 17.59 8.15
C SER A 217 -7.67 16.36 8.75
N VAL A 218 -6.92 15.61 9.56
CA VAL A 218 -7.45 14.51 10.35
C VAL A 218 -7.38 14.89 11.83
N GLU A 219 -8.49 14.82 12.50
CA GLU A 219 -8.61 15.24 13.91
C GLU A 219 -7.62 14.50 14.81
N GLY A 220 -6.88 15.25 15.63
CA GLY A 220 -5.83 14.72 16.50
C GLY A 220 -4.48 14.46 15.80
N TYR A 221 -4.42 14.51 14.45
CA TYR A 221 -3.22 14.16 13.69
C TYR A 221 -2.74 15.27 12.73
N GLY A 222 -3.49 16.39 12.64
CA GLY A 222 -3.12 17.58 11.88
C GLY A 222 -3.31 17.45 10.38
N ASP A 223 -2.55 18.26 9.63
CA ASP A 223 -2.72 18.44 8.20
C ASP A 223 -1.91 17.44 7.37
N PHE A 224 -2.45 17.14 6.18
CA PHE A 224 -1.84 16.29 5.18
C PHE A 224 -2.00 16.89 3.79
N ASP A 225 -1.03 16.62 2.92
CA ASP A 225 -1.11 16.85 1.48
C ASP A 225 -1.49 15.52 0.80
N GLY A 226 -2.61 15.50 0.08
CA GLY A 226 -3.06 14.38 -0.74
C GLY A 226 -2.74 14.62 -2.22
N TYR A 227 -2.16 13.63 -2.90
CA TYR A 227 -1.98 13.64 -4.34
C TYR A 227 -2.68 12.44 -4.98
N ALA A 228 -3.11 12.60 -6.25
CA ALA A 228 -3.90 11.58 -6.94
C ALA A 228 -3.15 10.25 -7.07
N ASN A 229 -3.83 9.14 -6.75
CA ASN A 229 -3.28 7.80 -6.85
C ASN A 229 -3.84 7.08 -8.07
N ARG A 230 -2.99 6.88 -9.10
CA ARG A 230 -3.25 6.06 -10.30
C ARG A 230 -4.66 6.26 -10.91
N ASP A 231 -5.39 5.16 -11.11
CA ASP A 231 -6.72 5.12 -11.73
C ASP A 231 -7.82 5.05 -10.67
N SER A 232 -8.55 6.16 -10.48
CA SER A 232 -9.77 6.18 -9.67
C SER A 232 -11.01 5.73 -10.46
N LEU A 233 -10.96 5.76 -11.81
CA LEU A 233 -12.13 5.55 -12.66
C LEU A 233 -12.62 4.10 -12.67
N SER A 234 -11.71 3.14 -12.59
CA SER A 234 -12.04 1.71 -12.58
C SER A 234 -12.88 1.30 -11.37
N TYR A 235 -12.80 2.05 -10.27
CA TYR A 235 -13.53 1.76 -9.03
C TYR A 235 -15.01 2.10 -9.10
N ARG A 236 -15.44 2.93 -10.04
CA ARG A 236 -16.88 3.24 -10.23
C ARG A 236 -17.69 1.97 -10.44
N LYS A 237 -17.26 1.12 -11.38
CA LYS A 237 -17.91 -0.16 -11.64
C LYS A 237 -17.79 -1.13 -10.46
N THR A 238 -16.64 -1.17 -9.82
CA THR A 238 -16.37 -2.05 -8.67
C THR A 238 -17.30 -1.73 -7.49
N TYR A 239 -17.59 -0.44 -7.25
CA TYR A 239 -18.45 0.01 -6.15
C TYR A 239 -19.93 0.18 -6.56
N GLY A 240 -20.28 -0.04 -7.84
CA GLY A 240 -21.63 0.18 -8.37
C GLY A 240 -22.07 1.64 -8.27
N ILE A 241 -21.18 2.57 -8.62
CA ILE A 241 -21.35 4.03 -8.61
C ILE A 241 -20.90 4.62 -9.95
N GLU A 242 -21.29 4.00 -11.06
CA GLU A 242 -20.81 4.32 -12.41
C GLU A 242 -21.03 5.78 -12.79
N ASP A 243 -22.16 6.35 -12.37
CA ASP A 243 -22.61 7.70 -12.73
C ASP A 243 -22.20 8.79 -11.71
N ILE A 244 -21.34 8.44 -10.74
CA ILE A 244 -20.92 9.40 -9.70
C ILE A 244 -20.23 10.62 -10.32
N PRO A 245 -20.66 11.86 -9.98
CA PRO A 245 -20.07 13.09 -10.50
C PRO A 245 -18.60 13.31 -10.05
N THR A 246 -18.24 12.84 -8.86
CA THR A 246 -16.87 12.99 -8.32
C THR A 246 -16.39 11.70 -7.72
N ILE A 247 -15.25 11.18 -8.22
CA ILE A 247 -14.52 10.07 -7.61
C ILE A 247 -13.02 10.35 -7.63
N PHE A 248 -12.38 10.28 -6.47
CA PHE A 248 -10.96 10.55 -6.30
C PHE A 248 -10.33 9.58 -5.30
N ARG A 249 -9.17 9.01 -5.66
CA ARG A 249 -8.31 8.27 -4.74
C ARG A 249 -6.95 8.95 -4.66
N GLY A 250 -6.43 9.11 -3.47
CA GLY A 250 -5.19 9.84 -3.23
C GLY A 250 -4.29 9.20 -2.20
N THR A 251 -3.02 9.61 -2.24
CA THR A 251 -2.00 9.22 -1.27
C THR A 251 -1.64 10.39 -0.38
N LEU A 252 -1.58 10.16 0.94
CA LEU A 252 -1.28 11.18 1.94
C LEU A 252 0.21 11.27 2.23
N ARG A 253 0.66 12.51 2.42
CA ARG A 253 1.98 12.84 2.96
C ARG A 253 1.88 14.01 3.92
N ARG A 254 2.88 14.19 4.78
CA ARG A 254 3.00 15.42 5.58
C ARG A 254 3.27 16.62 4.68
N PRO A 255 2.78 17.82 5.06
CA PRO A 255 3.01 19.05 4.29
C PRO A 255 4.50 19.28 4.01
N GLY A 256 4.80 19.66 2.77
CA GLY A 256 6.16 19.91 2.31
C GLY A 256 6.91 18.71 1.74
N PHE A 257 6.47 17.47 2.01
CA PHE A 257 7.08 16.27 1.38
C PHE A 257 6.93 16.32 -0.13
N CYS A 258 5.71 16.52 -0.62
CA CYS A 258 5.41 16.49 -2.04
C CYS A 258 6.19 17.56 -2.84
N GLN A 259 6.33 18.76 -2.29
CA GLN A 259 7.10 19.82 -2.91
C GLN A 259 8.59 19.46 -3.04
N ALA A 260 9.18 18.88 -1.99
CA ALA A 260 10.57 18.42 -2.03
C ALA A 260 10.75 17.23 -2.98
N TRP A 261 9.81 16.26 -2.95
CA TRP A 261 9.84 15.11 -3.85
C TRP A 261 9.74 15.51 -5.33
N ASN A 262 8.95 16.52 -5.63
CA ASN A 262 8.78 17.04 -6.98
C ASN A 262 10.10 17.55 -7.59
N VAL A 263 11.04 18.01 -6.77
CA VAL A 263 12.39 18.40 -7.23
C VAL A 263 13.13 17.21 -7.83
N PHE A 264 13.06 16.02 -7.21
CA PHE A 264 13.67 14.81 -7.78
C PHE A 264 13.04 14.41 -9.12
N ILE A 265 11.72 14.61 -9.25
CA ILE A 265 11.01 14.32 -10.50
C ILE A 265 11.39 15.31 -11.58
N GLU A 266 11.40 16.61 -11.28
CA GLU A 266 11.79 17.68 -12.22
C GLU A 266 13.23 17.52 -12.70
N LEU A 267 14.13 17.02 -11.84
CA LEU A 267 15.52 16.70 -12.20
C LEU A 267 15.65 15.37 -12.98
N GLY A 268 14.65 14.49 -12.95
CA GLY A 268 14.72 13.16 -13.57
C GLY A 268 15.42 12.09 -12.72
N MET A 269 15.69 12.36 -11.45
CA MET A 269 16.38 11.44 -10.54
C MET A 269 15.55 10.21 -10.14
N THR A 270 14.25 10.23 -10.41
CA THR A 270 13.32 9.12 -10.18
C THR A 270 13.16 8.19 -11.38
N ASP A 271 13.81 8.48 -12.53
CA ASP A 271 13.67 7.71 -13.75
C ASP A 271 14.27 6.30 -13.62
N ASP A 272 13.53 5.28 -14.06
CA ASP A 272 13.92 3.87 -14.05
C ASP A 272 14.06 3.28 -15.46
N SER A 273 13.91 4.09 -16.49
CA SER A 273 13.84 3.63 -17.87
C SER A 273 15.21 3.38 -18.52
N TYR A 274 16.29 3.92 -17.96
CA TYR A 274 17.65 3.77 -18.48
C TYR A 274 18.68 3.49 -17.37
N LYS A 275 19.89 3.08 -17.79
CA LYS A 275 21.01 2.79 -16.90
C LYS A 275 22.13 3.83 -17.08
N MET A 276 22.77 4.19 -15.98
CA MET A 276 23.90 5.11 -15.95
C MET A 276 25.21 4.32 -16.00
N GLU A 277 26.06 4.65 -16.95
CA GLU A 277 27.39 4.04 -17.06
C GLU A 277 28.26 4.41 -15.86
N LYS A 278 29.04 3.45 -15.34
CA LYS A 278 29.98 3.63 -14.21
C LYS A 278 29.30 4.21 -12.97
N SER A 279 28.03 3.86 -12.75
CA SER A 279 27.22 4.34 -11.65
C SER A 279 27.78 3.94 -10.27
N GLU A 280 28.55 2.85 -10.19
CA GLU A 280 29.25 2.40 -8.98
C GLU A 280 30.25 3.41 -8.43
N ASN A 281 30.81 4.27 -9.28
CA ASN A 281 31.78 5.29 -8.92
C ASN A 281 31.14 6.64 -8.53
N LEU A 282 29.84 6.79 -8.77
CA LEU A 282 29.15 8.03 -8.42
C LEU A 282 29.02 8.18 -6.91
N THR A 283 29.32 9.36 -6.41
CA THR A 283 28.96 9.80 -5.06
C THR A 283 27.59 10.49 -5.11
N PRO A 284 26.88 10.67 -3.96
CA PRO A 284 25.64 11.44 -3.94
C PRO A 284 25.80 12.82 -4.62
N ARG A 285 26.92 13.50 -4.38
CA ARG A 285 27.25 14.80 -4.99
C ARG A 285 27.39 14.73 -6.50
N SER A 286 28.13 13.78 -7.01
CA SER A 286 28.33 13.63 -8.47
C SER A 286 27.05 13.16 -9.15
N PHE A 287 26.25 12.30 -8.50
CA PHE A 287 24.93 11.89 -8.96
C PHE A 287 23.97 13.09 -9.08
N LEU A 288 23.81 13.91 -8.02
CA LEU A 288 23.01 15.13 -8.10
C LEU A 288 23.50 16.07 -9.19
N ASN A 289 24.83 16.27 -9.28
CA ASN A 289 25.43 17.17 -10.28
C ASN A 289 25.15 16.73 -11.72
N ALA A 290 24.98 15.43 -11.98
CA ALA A 290 24.67 14.92 -13.31
C ALA A 290 23.30 15.39 -13.86
N PHE A 291 22.37 15.74 -12.95
CA PHE A 291 21.03 16.22 -13.30
C PHE A 291 20.86 17.74 -13.23
N LEU A 292 21.80 18.44 -12.60
CA LEU A 292 21.75 19.89 -12.51
C LEU A 292 22.30 20.55 -13.78
N PRO A 293 21.81 21.75 -14.15
CA PRO A 293 22.34 22.47 -15.30
C PRO A 293 23.85 22.67 -15.21
N TYR A 294 24.55 22.50 -16.34
CA TYR A 294 25.99 22.69 -16.40
C TYR A 294 26.38 24.14 -16.10
N HIS A 295 27.33 24.33 -15.20
CA HIS A 295 27.96 25.61 -14.94
C HIS A 295 29.39 25.42 -14.40
N ILE A 296 30.39 25.96 -15.09
CA ILE A 296 31.81 25.71 -14.81
C ILE A 296 32.27 26.29 -13.47
N ASN A 297 31.73 27.41 -13.05
CA ASN A 297 32.17 28.17 -11.86
C ASN A 297 31.18 28.09 -10.67
N ARG A 298 30.21 27.19 -10.70
CA ARG A 298 29.21 27.03 -9.63
C ARG A 298 29.39 25.70 -8.91
N SER A 299 29.39 25.75 -7.58
CA SER A 299 29.33 24.51 -6.77
C SER A 299 27.99 23.82 -6.96
N VAL A 300 27.91 22.52 -6.64
CA VAL A 300 26.67 21.73 -6.73
C VAL A 300 25.56 22.32 -5.87
N GLU A 301 25.93 22.80 -4.65
CA GLU A 301 24.99 23.48 -3.74
C GLU A 301 24.41 24.73 -4.39
N ASN A 302 25.24 25.55 -5.02
CA ASN A 302 24.78 26.78 -5.68
C ASN A 302 23.92 26.47 -6.92
N LYS A 303 24.26 25.43 -7.69
CA LYS A 303 23.42 24.96 -8.81
C LYS A 303 22.04 24.51 -8.33
N LEU A 304 21.96 23.78 -7.21
CA LEU A 304 20.69 23.38 -6.63
C LEU A 304 19.90 24.60 -6.13
N LYS A 305 20.55 25.55 -5.45
CA LYS A 305 19.90 26.81 -5.03
C LYS A 305 19.31 27.59 -6.21
N ASP A 306 20.07 27.70 -7.31
CA ASP A 306 19.60 28.34 -8.53
C ASP A 306 18.38 27.60 -9.14
N PHE A 307 18.37 26.26 -9.08
CA PHE A 307 17.26 25.42 -9.53
C PHE A 307 16.01 25.59 -8.65
N LEU A 308 16.20 25.67 -7.32
CA LEU A 308 15.11 25.86 -6.37
C LEU A 308 14.49 27.25 -6.45
N ARG A 309 15.27 28.27 -6.81
CA ARG A 309 14.88 29.68 -6.78
C ARG A 309 14.43 30.13 -5.36
N GLU A 310 14.04 31.38 -5.21
CA GLU A 310 13.60 31.93 -3.92
C GLU A 310 12.36 31.19 -3.36
N GLU A 311 11.42 30.85 -4.24
CA GLU A 311 10.12 30.25 -3.84
C GLU A 311 10.26 28.88 -3.17
N ARG A 312 11.33 28.15 -3.46
CA ARG A 312 11.56 26.79 -2.94
C ARG A 312 12.83 26.66 -2.09
N MET A 313 13.44 27.81 -1.71
CA MET A 313 14.71 27.80 -0.96
C MET A 313 14.60 27.08 0.40
N SER A 314 13.42 27.12 1.03
CA SER A 314 13.14 26.40 2.28
C SER A 314 13.29 24.88 2.17
N LEU A 315 13.31 24.34 0.95
CA LEU A 315 13.51 22.91 0.72
C LEU A 315 14.98 22.50 0.75
N PHE A 316 15.92 23.44 0.64
CA PHE A 316 17.35 23.17 0.50
C PHE A 316 17.92 22.31 1.65
N GLU A 317 17.52 22.59 2.87
CA GLU A 317 17.94 21.83 4.06
C GLU A 317 17.60 20.34 3.98
N ARG A 318 16.47 19.97 3.34
CA ARG A 318 16.08 18.58 3.15
C ARG A 318 17.06 17.79 2.29
N PHE A 319 17.57 18.42 1.24
CA PHE A 319 18.56 17.78 0.34
C PHE A 319 19.94 17.70 0.99
N GLU A 320 20.31 18.70 1.78
CA GLU A 320 21.54 18.68 2.58
C GLU A 320 21.48 17.59 3.64
N TRP A 321 20.37 17.48 4.37
CA TRP A 321 20.13 16.45 5.38
C TRP A 321 20.22 15.03 4.80
N LEU A 322 19.76 14.81 3.56
CA LEU A 322 19.92 13.51 2.87
C LEU A 322 21.36 13.17 2.52
N GLY A 323 22.29 14.11 2.64
CA GLY A 323 23.68 13.90 2.28
C GLY A 323 23.94 14.00 0.78
N LEU A 324 23.08 14.66 0.01
CA LEU A 324 23.24 14.79 -1.45
C LEU A 324 24.48 15.59 -1.88
N PHE A 325 25.16 16.22 -0.94
CA PHE A 325 26.43 16.93 -1.19
C PHE A 325 27.67 16.14 -0.78
N ASP A 326 27.53 14.88 -0.32
CA ASP A 326 28.66 14.01 -0.03
C ASP A 326 29.39 13.66 -1.34
N GLY A 327 30.65 14.08 -1.43
CA GLY A 327 31.55 13.82 -2.55
C GLY A 327 32.57 12.71 -2.27
N THR A 328 32.45 12.01 -1.15
CA THR A 328 33.45 11.06 -0.66
C THR A 328 33.04 9.60 -0.74
N THR A 329 31.76 9.31 -0.52
CA THR A 329 31.24 7.94 -0.39
C THR A 329 30.64 7.48 -1.73
N PRO A 330 31.21 6.48 -2.42
CA PRO A 330 30.62 5.94 -3.64
C PRO A 330 29.29 5.21 -3.37
N LEU A 331 28.40 5.21 -4.35
CA LEU A 331 27.08 4.53 -4.27
C LEU A 331 27.19 3.02 -4.53
N GLU A 332 28.27 2.54 -5.16
CA GLU A 332 28.62 1.11 -5.32
C GLU A 332 27.52 0.24 -5.96
N ILE A 333 26.78 0.79 -6.90
CA ILE A 333 25.78 0.04 -7.69
C ILE A 333 26.14 0.14 -9.16
N GLU A 334 26.53 -0.98 -9.74
CA GLU A 334 26.90 -1.07 -11.15
C GLU A 334 25.68 -1.04 -12.06
N ASN A 335 25.75 -0.31 -13.17
CA ASN A 335 24.68 -0.20 -14.17
C ASN A 335 23.31 0.13 -13.54
N ALA A 336 23.29 1.04 -12.58
CA ALA A 336 22.08 1.45 -11.89
C ALA A 336 21.25 2.44 -12.72
N SER A 337 19.92 2.41 -12.55
CA SER A 337 19.08 3.52 -13.01
C SER A 337 19.15 4.70 -12.03
N PRO A 338 18.80 5.92 -12.46
CA PRO A 338 18.67 7.07 -11.54
C PRO A 338 17.84 6.74 -10.30
N ALA A 339 16.69 6.10 -10.49
CA ALA A 339 15.81 5.70 -9.40
C ALA A 339 16.47 4.72 -8.41
N GLN A 340 17.34 3.81 -8.87
CA GLN A 340 18.08 2.90 -8.00
C GLN A 340 19.13 3.62 -7.14
N LEU A 341 19.83 4.61 -7.73
CA LEU A 341 20.79 5.43 -7.00
C LEU A 341 20.10 6.34 -5.97
N LEU A 342 19.00 6.96 -6.36
CA LEU A 342 18.20 7.77 -5.44
C LEU A 342 17.66 6.91 -4.27
N GLU A 343 17.13 5.71 -4.55
CA GLU A 343 16.68 4.77 -3.53
C GLU A 343 17.78 4.44 -2.53
N LYS A 344 18.99 4.17 -2.99
CA LYS A 344 20.16 3.88 -2.12
C LYS A 344 20.44 5.02 -1.14
N ILE A 345 20.40 6.27 -1.63
CA ILE A 345 20.62 7.46 -0.80
C ILE A 345 19.49 7.61 0.22
N LEU A 346 18.24 7.50 -0.24
CA LEU A 346 17.07 7.66 0.63
C LEU A 346 16.99 6.60 1.72
N VAL A 347 17.24 5.33 1.39
CA VAL A 347 17.24 4.22 2.36
C VAL A 347 18.30 4.43 3.43
N GLY A 348 19.44 5.02 3.11
CA GLY A 348 20.48 5.34 4.10
C GLY A 348 20.03 6.32 5.21
N LYS A 349 18.95 7.06 5.00
CA LYS A 349 18.46 8.12 5.90
C LYS A 349 17.02 7.95 6.37
N LEU A 350 16.16 7.39 5.53
CA LEU A 350 14.72 7.33 5.76
C LEU A 350 14.22 5.93 6.15
N VAL A 351 15.09 5.06 6.65
CA VAL A 351 14.68 3.75 7.18
C VAL A 351 14.15 3.91 8.61
N LEU A 352 13.20 3.07 8.99
CA LEU A 352 12.73 2.97 10.37
C LEU A 352 13.86 2.41 11.26
N SER A 353 14.16 3.08 12.35
CA SER A 353 15.01 2.54 13.43
C SER A 353 14.21 1.57 14.32
N GLU A 354 14.89 0.85 15.20
CA GLU A 354 14.25 -0.10 16.13
C GLU A 354 13.24 0.59 17.08
N GLU A 355 13.48 1.85 17.40
CA GLU A 355 12.64 2.65 18.30
C GLU A 355 11.46 3.31 17.60
N ASP A 356 11.50 3.43 16.27
CA ASP A 356 10.47 4.11 15.51
C ASP A 356 9.16 3.35 15.48
N LYS A 357 8.07 4.10 15.47
CA LYS A 357 6.73 3.61 15.15
C LYS A 357 6.21 4.31 13.91
N ASP A 358 5.69 3.53 13.00
CA ASP A 358 4.97 4.05 11.85
C ASP A 358 3.50 4.32 12.18
N MET A 359 2.86 5.03 11.28
CA MET A 359 1.44 5.36 11.33
C MET A 359 0.82 5.16 9.96
N LEU A 360 -0.37 4.62 9.93
CA LEU A 360 -1.20 4.62 8.74
C LEU A 360 -2.42 5.50 8.96
N VAL A 361 -2.67 6.40 8.03
CA VAL A 361 -3.85 7.28 8.00
C VAL A 361 -4.68 6.92 6.79
N MET A 362 -5.97 6.70 6.99
CA MET A 362 -6.97 6.56 5.93
C MET A 362 -8.12 7.53 6.19
N HIS A 363 -8.55 8.23 5.14
CA HIS A 363 -9.60 9.23 5.23
C HIS A 363 -10.51 9.15 4.01
N HIS A 364 -11.83 9.08 4.24
CA HIS A 364 -12.83 9.12 3.21
C HIS A 364 -13.75 10.33 3.38
N GLU A 365 -14.19 10.89 2.26
CA GLU A 365 -15.23 11.91 2.19
C GLU A 365 -16.33 11.44 1.23
N PHE A 366 -17.58 11.49 1.70
CA PHE A 366 -18.77 11.16 0.90
C PHE A 366 -19.73 12.34 0.95
N GLU A 367 -20.11 12.85 -0.22
CA GLU A 367 -21.17 13.85 -0.32
C GLU A 367 -22.39 13.21 -0.99
N TYR A 368 -23.57 13.35 -0.40
CA TYR A 368 -24.78 12.75 -0.90
C TYR A 368 -26.00 13.60 -0.61
N ALA A 369 -27.05 13.45 -1.42
CA ALA A 369 -28.35 14.05 -1.20
C ALA A 369 -29.33 13.03 -0.58
N PHE A 370 -30.14 13.48 0.36
CA PHE A 370 -31.21 12.71 0.95
C PHE A 370 -32.37 13.61 1.39
N ASN A 371 -33.61 13.30 0.98
CA ASN A 371 -34.81 14.09 1.29
C ASN A 371 -34.66 15.58 0.96
N GLY A 372 -33.99 15.91 -0.14
CA GLY A 372 -33.80 17.30 -0.62
C GLY A 372 -32.76 18.10 0.18
N GLN A 373 -32.01 17.46 1.04
CA GLN A 373 -30.88 18.04 1.80
C GLN A 373 -29.57 17.36 1.40
N ASN A 374 -28.49 18.10 1.49
CA ASN A 374 -27.14 17.60 1.20
C ASN A 374 -26.38 17.31 2.51
N TYR A 375 -25.64 16.24 2.50
CA TYR A 375 -24.86 15.75 3.64
C TYR A 375 -23.43 15.42 3.21
N MET A 376 -22.50 15.55 4.13
CA MET A 376 -21.14 15.03 4.00
C MET A 376 -20.86 14.06 5.17
N ILE A 377 -20.36 12.87 4.82
CA ILE A 377 -19.79 11.95 5.80
C ILE A 377 -18.27 12.00 5.63
N THR A 378 -17.56 12.24 6.72
CA THR A 378 -16.11 11.98 6.81
C THR A 378 -15.89 10.73 7.63
N SER A 379 -14.97 9.87 7.18
CA SER A 379 -14.64 8.62 7.86
C SER A 379 -13.12 8.49 7.91
N SER A 380 -12.54 8.52 9.12
CA SER A 380 -11.10 8.53 9.32
C SER A 380 -10.65 7.38 10.20
N MET A 381 -9.57 6.73 9.81
CA MET A 381 -8.88 5.72 10.58
C MET A 381 -7.40 6.08 10.72
N VAL A 382 -6.88 5.99 11.93
CA VAL A 382 -5.45 6.09 12.20
C VAL A 382 -5.04 4.88 13.02
N ASN A 383 -4.03 4.17 12.54
CA ASN A 383 -3.39 3.09 13.26
C ASN A 383 -1.91 3.41 13.46
N ILE A 384 -1.38 3.18 14.66
CA ILE A 384 0.03 3.35 15.01
C ILE A 384 0.63 1.98 15.27
N GLY A 385 1.81 1.71 14.70
CA GLY A 385 2.52 0.46 14.89
C GLY A 385 2.96 0.23 16.34
N GLU A 386 3.15 -1.02 16.72
CA GLU A 386 3.65 -1.38 18.04
C GLU A 386 5.17 -1.13 18.14
N ASN A 387 5.91 -1.47 17.09
CA ASN A 387 7.37 -1.37 16.96
C ASN A 387 7.78 -1.58 15.49
N HIS A 388 9.08 -1.63 15.21
CA HIS A 388 9.64 -1.81 13.87
C HIS A 388 9.33 -3.19 13.21
N VAL A 389 8.86 -4.19 13.96
CA VAL A 389 8.46 -5.52 13.44
C VAL A 389 6.95 -5.59 13.21
N TYR A 390 6.18 -5.13 14.18
CA TYR A 390 4.71 -5.06 14.13
C TYR A 390 4.30 -3.62 13.83
N THR A 391 4.63 -3.22 12.62
CA THR A 391 4.36 -1.88 12.11
C THR A 391 2.88 -1.68 11.85
N SER A 392 2.43 -0.44 11.80
CA SER A 392 1.06 -0.11 11.36
C SER A 392 0.79 -0.65 9.95
N MET A 393 1.79 -0.57 9.06
CA MET A 393 1.70 -1.17 7.73
C MET A 393 1.51 -2.69 7.80
N SER A 394 2.25 -3.39 8.68
CA SER A 394 2.07 -4.84 8.88
C SER A 394 0.71 -5.20 9.48
N ASN A 395 0.21 -4.37 10.40
CA ASN A 395 -1.11 -4.56 11.00
C ASN A 395 -2.22 -4.40 9.96
N THR A 396 -2.21 -3.29 9.23
CA THR A 396 -3.30 -2.93 8.31
C THR A 396 -3.28 -3.72 7.00
N VAL A 397 -2.13 -4.22 6.56
CA VAL A 397 -2.05 -5.16 5.43
C VAL A 397 -2.33 -6.59 5.88
N GLY A 398 -1.73 -7.01 6.99
CA GLY A 398 -1.71 -8.41 7.40
C GLY A 398 -2.99 -8.91 8.07
N LEU A 399 -3.60 -8.11 8.94
CA LEU A 399 -4.80 -8.53 9.68
C LEU A 399 -6.00 -8.83 8.77
N PRO A 400 -6.38 -7.99 7.79
CA PRO A 400 -7.51 -8.32 6.93
C PRO A 400 -7.28 -9.61 6.13
N VAL A 401 -6.05 -9.85 5.65
CA VAL A 401 -5.66 -11.11 4.99
C VAL A 401 -5.85 -12.29 5.95
N ALA A 402 -5.36 -12.16 7.19
CA ALA A 402 -5.43 -13.24 8.19
C ALA A 402 -6.87 -13.56 8.62
N ILE A 403 -7.69 -12.53 8.83
CA ILE A 403 -9.12 -12.69 9.20
C ILE A 403 -9.88 -13.35 8.05
N ALA A 404 -9.67 -12.92 6.81
CA ALA A 404 -10.28 -13.55 5.64
C ALA A 404 -9.84 -15.00 5.47
N ALA A 405 -8.55 -15.30 5.68
CA ALA A 405 -8.04 -16.68 5.67
C ALA A 405 -8.73 -17.55 6.73
N LYS A 406 -8.87 -17.03 7.96
CA LYS A 406 -9.63 -17.70 9.03
C LYS A 406 -11.07 -17.98 8.61
N MET A 407 -11.76 -17.01 8.02
CA MET A 407 -13.15 -17.15 7.57
C MET A 407 -13.30 -18.22 6.50
N ILE A 408 -12.40 -18.26 5.51
CA ILE A 408 -12.40 -19.27 4.44
C ILE A 408 -12.09 -20.65 5.00
N VAL A 409 -11.03 -20.79 5.78
CA VAL A 409 -10.62 -22.08 6.36
C VAL A 409 -11.69 -22.65 7.29
N ASN A 410 -12.39 -21.81 8.04
CA ASN A 410 -13.46 -22.24 8.94
C ASN A 410 -14.82 -22.41 8.25
N GLY A 411 -14.93 -22.06 6.96
CA GLY A 411 -16.16 -22.23 6.17
C GLY A 411 -17.23 -21.17 6.47
N SER A 412 -16.89 -20.07 7.13
CA SER A 412 -17.80 -18.93 7.33
C SER A 412 -17.86 -17.99 6.14
N LEU A 413 -16.92 -18.08 5.22
CA LEU A 413 -16.93 -17.42 3.92
C LEU A 413 -16.88 -18.48 2.82
N THR A 414 -17.92 -18.54 1.98
CA THR A 414 -18.13 -19.60 0.98
C THR A 414 -18.11 -19.11 -0.47
N LEU A 415 -17.61 -17.89 -0.69
CA LEU A 415 -17.45 -17.31 -2.02
C LEU A 415 -16.58 -18.17 -2.93
N LYS A 416 -16.85 -18.12 -4.24
CA LYS A 416 -16.10 -18.86 -5.27
C LYS A 416 -15.69 -17.93 -6.39
N GLY A 417 -14.64 -18.33 -7.10
CA GLY A 417 -14.09 -17.52 -8.19
C GLY A 417 -13.16 -16.43 -7.69
N VAL A 418 -12.87 -15.48 -8.57
CA VAL A 418 -12.03 -14.31 -8.27
C VAL A 418 -12.86 -13.24 -7.59
N GLN A 419 -12.49 -12.84 -6.39
CA GLN A 419 -13.27 -11.95 -5.53
C GLN A 419 -12.49 -10.75 -5.05
N LEU A 420 -13.22 -9.68 -4.70
CA LEU A 420 -12.76 -8.48 -3.99
C LEU A 420 -13.56 -8.33 -2.68
N PRO A 421 -13.05 -7.64 -1.65
CA PRO A 421 -13.71 -7.54 -0.34
C PRO A 421 -14.82 -6.46 -0.29
N ILE A 422 -15.73 -6.48 -1.26
CA ILE A 422 -16.77 -5.46 -1.45
C ILE A 422 -18.18 -5.91 -1.01
N GLN A 423 -18.37 -7.20 -0.72
CA GLN A 423 -19.65 -7.74 -0.28
C GLN A 423 -19.81 -7.65 1.24
N LYS A 424 -21.05 -7.44 1.71
CA LYS A 424 -21.38 -7.34 3.15
C LYS A 424 -20.90 -8.52 3.97
N GLU A 425 -21.01 -9.73 3.42
CA GLU A 425 -20.56 -10.98 4.06
C GLU A 425 -19.05 -11.06 4.24
N VAL A 426 -18.26 -10.25 3.49
CA VAL A 426 -16.81 -10.12 3.62
C VAL A 426 -16.46 -8.98 4.57
N TYR A 427 -16.91 -7.74 4.24
CA TYR A 427 -16.40 -6.57 4.94
C TYR A 427 -16.97 -6.39 6.35
N ILE A 428 -18.23 -6.77 6.63
CA ILE A 428 -18.81 -6.58 7.96
C ILE A 428 -18.03 -7.34 9.05
N PRO A 429 -17.81 -8.68 8.91
CA PRO A 429 -17.07 -9.42 9.93
C PRO A 429 -15.62 -9.00 10.02
N ILE A 430 -14.96 -8.66 8.88
CA ILE A 430 -13.56 -8.25 8.89
C ILE A 430 -13.40 -6.90 9.60
N LEU A 431 -14.18 -5.87 9.26
CA LEU A 431 -14.12 -4.56 9.93
C LEU A 431 -14.43 -4.66 11.42
N LYS A 432 -15.39 -5.52 11.78
CA LYS A 432 -15.74 -5.77 13.21
C LYS A 432 -14.57 -6.38 13.97
N GLU A 433 -13.85 -7.31 13.38
CA GLU A 433 -12.69 -7.93 14.03
C GLU A 433 -11.47 -7.01 14.04
N LEU A 434 -11.24 -6.24 12.98
CA LEU A 434 -10.18 -5.24 12.89
C LEU A 434 -10.28 -4.18 14.00
N ALA A 435 -11.49 -3.82 14.41
CA ALA A 435 -11.73 -2.89 15.53
C ALA A 435 -11.13 -3.38 16.86
N GLN A 436 -10.99 -4.70 17.07
CA GLN A 436 -10.35 -5.28 18.26
C GLN A 436 -8.84 -5.07 18.28
N TYR A 437 -8.25 -4.72 17.12
CA TYR A 437 -6.83 -4.41 16.91
C TYR A 437 -6.57 -2.90 16.69
N ASN A 438 -7.48 -2.04 17.19
CA ASN A 438 -7.40 -0.58 17.04
C ASN A 438 -7.37 -0.11 15.55
N ILE A 439 -8.00 -0.88 14.67
CA ILE A 439 -8.22 -0.50 13.27
C ILE A 439 -9.73 -0.26 13.13
N SER A 440 -10.15 0.97 13.41
CA SER A 440 -11.54 1.38 13.37
C SER A 440 -11.67 2.80 12.82
N PHE A 441 -12.80 3.08 12.20
CA PHE A 441 -13.11 4.38 11.62
C PHE A 441 -13.94 5.23 12.58
N ILE A 442 -13.59 6.52 12.66
CA ILE A 442 -14.40 7.55 13.28
C ILE A 442 -15.18 8.23 12.16
N GLU A 443 -16.50 8.08 12.19
CA GLU A 443 -17.41 8.61 11.18
C GLU A 443 -18.11 9.84 11.74
N LYS A 444 -18.19 10.90 10.93
CA LYS A 444 -18.91 12.15 11.25
C LYS A 444 -19.79 12.52 10.07
N GLU A 445 -21.06 12.76 10.31
CA GLU A 445 -22.01 13.24 9.33
C GLU A 445 -22.40 14.68 9.64
N VAL A 446 -22.35 15.54 8.63
CA VAL A 446 -22.78 16.93 8.73
C VAL A 446 -23.71 17.29 7.59
N GLN A 447 -24.72 18.10 7.87
CA GLN A 447 -25.57 18.68 6.83
C GLN A 447 -24.83 19.84 6.17
N LEU A 448 -24.90 19.94 4.85
CA LEU A 448 -24.31 21.03 4.09
C LEU A 448 -25.35 22.11 3.77
N ASP A 449 -24.98 23.37 3.94
CA ASP A 449 -25.89 24.51 3.70
C ASP A 449 -26.06 24.84 2.20
N CYS A 450 -25.20 24.28 1.33
CA CYS A 450 -25.23 24.53 -0.11
C CYS A 450 -25.89 23.38 -0.88
N LYS A 451 -26.62 23.71 -1.99
CA LYS A 451 -27.00 22.71 -2.99
C LYS A 451 -25.76 22.26 -3.75
N ILE A 452 -25.54 20.97 -3.78
CA ILE A 452 -24.49 20.31 -4.59
C ILE A 452 -24.84 20.41 -6.07
#